data_dae4129a1e437ca744c027b0de885a66
#
_entry.id   dae4129a1e437ca744c027b0de885a66
#
_cell.length_a   1.000
_cell.length_b   1.000
_cell.length_c   1.000
_cell.angle_alpha   90.00
_cell.angle_beta   90.00
_cell.angle_gamma   90.00
#
_symmetry.space_group_name_H-M   'P 1'
#
loop_
_entity.id
_entity.type
_entity.pdbx_description
1 polymer ?
#
loop_
_entity_poly.entity_id
_entity_poly.type
_entity_poly.pdbx_seq_one_letter_code
_entity_poly.pdbx_strand_id
1 'polypeptide(L)'
;MKILILGATRGLGKEVLKEALSLNFEINCLVRNKKKFPIEHKNINIYEGDANCLEDLSNALNESNVVISTLNVMRRNLFPWSKIVNGKNTISNSSKNIIEISKTKKINHFISVSAWGVNESQQYIPFWFKFLIKYSNLKYPYIDHGRNEKILINSKLNWTILRPSALINFMNSQEIKEETRLENKPSLIISRKSLAKFIINIVDKKNYYNKIFTVSKK
;
A
#
# COMPACT_ATOMS: atom_id res chain seq x y z
N MET A 1 -8.73 2.42 -17.89
CA MET A 1 -8.65 1.35 -16.86
C MET A 1 -9.20 1.93 -15.56
N LYS A 2 -9.99 1.16 -14.82
CA LYS A 2 -10.59 1.57 -13.55
C LYS A 2 -9.91 0.85 -12.38
N ILE A 3 -9.44 1.61 -11.39
CA ILE A 3 -8.68 1.09 -10.25
C ILE A 3 -9.30 1.53 -8.93
N LEU A 4 -9.21 0.70 -7.89
CA LEU A 4 -9.53 1.08 -6.52
C LEU A 4 -8.25 1.43 -5.77
N ILE A 5 -8.20 2.63 -5.16
CA ILE A 5 -7.09 3.04 -4.29
C ILE A 5 -7.57 3.10 -2.84
N LEU A 6 -6.97 2.29 -1.98
CA LEU A 6 -7.14 2.33 -0.54
C LEU A 6 -6.03 3.16 0.10
N GLY A 7 -6.40 4.17 0.90
CA GLY A 7 -5.45 5.09 1.54
C GLY A 7 -5.09 6.34 0.71
N ALA A 8 -5.94 6.75 -0.26
CA ALA A 8 -5.72 7.85 -1.20
C ALA A 8 -5.61 9.27 -0.58
N THR A 9 -6.03 9.46 0.68
CA THR A 9 -6.19 10.80 1.26
C THR A 9 -4.89 11.52 1.59
N ARG A 10 -3.78 10.80 1.77
CA ARG A 10 -2.49 11.37 2.19
C ARG A 10 -1.29 10.48 1.85
N GLY A 11 -0.09 11.03 2.03
CA GLY A 11 1.17 10.29 1.89
C GLY A 11 1.33 9.64 0.52
N LEU A 12 1.75 8.38 0.49
CA LEU A 12 1.96 7.64 -0.74
C LEU A 12 0.67 7.49 -1.57
N GLY A 13 -0.47 7.18 -0.93
CA GLY A 13 -1.72 6.99 -1.65
C GLY A 13 -2.20 8.24 -2.38
N LYS A 14 -1.93 9.45 -1.81
CA LYS A 14 -2.20 10.70 -2.52
C LYS A 14 -1.29 10.88 -3.75
N GLU A 15 -0.03 10.47 -3.69
CA GLU A 15 0.86 10.53 -4.85
C GLU A 15 0.48 9.47 -5.90
N VAL A 16 0.05 8.25 -5.50
CA VAL A 16 -0.50 7.23 -6.41
C VAL A 16 -1.75 7.75 -7.12
N LEU A 17 -2.66 8.41 -6.38
CA LEU A 17 -3.85 9.04 -6.96
C LEU A 17 -3.49 10.08 -8.03
N LYS A 18 -2.54 10.99 -7.73
CA LYS A 18 -2.09 12.00 -8.69
C LYS A 18 -1.49 11.39 -9.95
N GLU A 19 -0.65 10.37 -9.78
CA GLU A 19 -0.01 9.70 -10.91
C GLU A 19 -1.04 8.96 -11.78
N ALA A 20 -2.02 8.28 -11.17
CA ALA A 20 -3.11 7.62 -11.90
C ALA A 20 -3.98 8.64 -12.69
N LEU A 21 -4.25 9.80 -12.10
CA LEU A 21 -4.97 10.88 -12.78
C LEU A 21 -4.19 11.45 -13.97
N SER A 22 -2.87 11.60 -13.86
CA SER A 22 -2.03 12.10 -14.96
C SER A 22 -2.05 11.17 -16.19
N LEU A 23 -2.38 9.89 -15.99
CA LEU A 23 -2.54 8.89 -17.03
C LEU A 23 -4.03 8.62 -17.39
N ASN A 24 -4.94 9.51 -16.98
CA ASN A 24 -6.37 9.44 -17.26
C ASN A 24 -7.07 8.15 -16.81
N PHE A 25 -6.61 7.53 -15.71
CA PHE A 25 -7.31 6.38 -15.13
C PHE A 25 -8.63 6.83 -14.49
N GLU A 26 -9.63 5.96 -14.51
CA GLU A 26 -10.80 6.06 -13.66
C GLU A 26 -10.48 5.47 -12.28
N ILE A 27 -10.81 6.21 -11.24
CA ILE A 27 -10.33 5.88 -9.90
C ILE A 27 -11.49 5.84 -8.92
N ASN A 28 -11.65 4.72 -8.26
CA ASN A 28 -12.47 4.62 -7.07
C ASN A 28 -11.58 4.81 -5.83
N CYS A 29 -12.04 5.62 -4.89
CA CYS A 29 -11.36 5.85 -3.61
C CYS A 29 -12.31 5.51 -2.46
N LEU A 30 -11.93 4.55 -1.60
CA LEU A 30 -12.65 4.32 -0.34
C LEU A 30 -12.01 5.16 0.76
N VAL A 31 -12.79 6.03 1.37
CA VAL A 31 -12.33 7.00 2.37
C VAL A 31 -13.29 7.07 3.56
N ARG A 32 -12.77 7.28 4.77
CA ARG A 32 -13.57 7.36 5.99
C ARG A 32 -14.35 8.67 6.16
N ASN A 33 -14.00 9.69 5.39
CA ASN A 33 -14.66 10.99 5.41
C ASN A 33 -14.48 11.66 4.06
N LYS A 34 -15.55 11.71 3.28
CA LYS A 34 -15.59 12.30 1.92
C LYS A 34 -15.32 13.80 1.95
N LYS A 35 -15.80 14.53 2.97
CA LYS A 35 -15.61 15.99 3.11
C LYS A 35 -14.14 16.38 3.27
N LYS A 36 -13.27 15.46 3.69
CA LYS A 36 -11.83 15.69 3.87
C LYS A 36 -10.99 15.19 2.70
N PHE A 37 -11.62 14.80 1.59
CA PHE A 37 -10.90 14.30 0.43
C PHE A 37 -10.21 15.47 -0.30
N PRO A 38 -8.90 15.36 -0.63
CA PRO A 38 -8.10 16.53 -1.00
C PRO A 38 -8.19 16.96 -2.48
N ILE A 39 -8.88 16.20 -3.33
CA ILE A 39 -8.85 16.39 -4.79
C ILE A 39 -10.25 16.15 -5.35
N GLU A 40 -10.76 17.09 -6.13
CA GLU A 40 -11.96 16.94 -6.96
C GLU A 40 -11.54 16.75 -8.41
N HIS A 41 -12.03 15.70 -9.07
CA HIS A 41 -11.74 15.42 -10.47
C HIS A 41 -12.80 14.50 -11.08
N LYS A 42 -13.16 14.71 -12.35
CA LYS A 42 -14.20 13.93 -13.04
C LYS A 42 -13.96 12.42 -13.10
N ASN A 43 -12.70 12.00 -13.05
CA ASN A 43 -12.31 10.59 -13.08
C ASN A 43 -12.22 9.95 -11.68
N ILE A 44 -12.66 10.64 -10.62
CA ILE A 44 -12.63 10.11 -9.25
C ILE A 44 -14.04 9.85 -8.76
N ASN A 45 -14.30 8.61 -8.36
CA ASN A 45 -15.50 8.24 -7.60
C ASN A 45 -15.10 8.05 -6.14
N ILE A 46 -15.73 8.79 -5.23
CA ILE A 46 -15.42 8.73 -3.81
C ILE A 46 -16.53 7.97 -3.08
N TYR A 47 -16.15 6.85 -2.48
CA TYR A 47 -16.98 6.02 -1.60
C TYR A 47 -16.62 6.34 -0.15
N GLU A 48 -17.62 6.67 0.67
CA GLU A 48 -17.41 6.86 2.11
C GLU A 48 -17.65 5.54 2.82
N GLY A 49 -16.68 5.10 3.64
CA GLY A 49 -16.75 3.84 4.36
C GLY A 49 -15.41 3.41 4.97
N ASP A 50 -15.40 2.21 5.56
CA ASP A 50 -14.23 1.60 6.19
C ASP A 50 -13.76 0.37 5.40
N ALA A 51 -12.46 0.29 5.10
CA ALA A 51 -11.86 -0.87 4.43
C ALA A 51 -11.94 -2.17 5.28
N ASN A 52 -12.27 -2.09 6.57
CA ASN A 52 -12.59 -3.25 7.41
C ASN A 52 -14.02 -3.74 7.23
N CYS A 53 -14.92 -2.96 6.62
CA CYS A 53 -16.28 -3.35 6.29
C CYS A 53 -16.31 -3.99 4.89
N LEU A 54 -16.82 -5.22 4.80
CA LEU A 54 -16.89 -5.97 3.56
C LEU A 54 -17.79 -5.27 2.53
N GLU A 55 -18.94 -4.78 2.98
CA GLU A 55 -19.92 -4.10 2.13
C GLU A 55 -19.38 -2.81 1.55
N ASP A 56 -18.77 -1.94 2.38
CA ASP A 56 -18.16 -0.69 1.93
C ASP A 56 -17.09 -0.93 0.87
N LEU A 57 -16.26 -1.96 1.09
CA LEU A 57 -15.21 -2.36 0.17
C LEU A 57 -15.78 -2.94 -1.12
N SER A 58 -16.83 -3.76 -1.04
CA SER A 58 -17.52 -4.32 -2.20
C SER A 58 -18.16 -3.23 -3.06
N ASN A 59 -18.75 -2.21 -2.43
CA ASN A 59 -19.33 -1.06 -3.12
C ASN A 59 -18.24 -0.22 -3.80
N ALA A 60 -17.12 0.03 -3.11
CA ALA A 60 -16.01 0.79 -3.66
C ALA A 60 -15.27 0.07 -4.81
N LEU A 61 -15.30 -1.27 -4.84
CA LEU A 61 -14.76 -2.09 -5.92
C LEU A 61 -15.57 -2.02 -7.22
N ASN A 62 -16.68 -1.28 -7.26
CA ASN A 62 -17.55 -1.18 -8.41
C ASN A 62 -16.78 -0.99 -9.73
N GLU A 63 -16.87 -1.98 -10.64
CA GLU A 63 -16.18 -2.04 -11.95
C GLU A 63 -14.63 -1.95 -11.89
N SER A 64 -14.04 -1.81 -10.71
CA SER A 64 -12.58 -1.82 -10.57
C SER A 64 -12.06 -3.25 -10.56
N ASN A 65 -11.09 -3.52 -11.38
CA ASN A 65 -10.45 -4.85 -11.47
C ASN A 65 -8.98 -4.84 -11.01
N VAL A 66 -8.47 -3.70 -10.59
CA VAL A 66 -7.16 -3.55 -9.96
C VAL A 66 -7.34 -2.85 -8.62
N VAL A 67 -6.71 -3.37 -7.58
CA VAL A 67 -6.70 -2.79 -6.25
C VAL A 67 -5.28 -2.37 -5.87
N ILE A 68 -5.13 -1.12 -5.42
CA ILE A 68 -3.87 -0.60 -4.88
C ILE A 68 -4.09 -0.25 -3.41
N SER A 69 -3.47 -0.97 -2.50
CA SER A 69 -3.53 -0.69 -1.06
C SER A 69 -2.27 -0.02 -0.56
N THR A 70 -2.41 1.22 -0.10
CA THR A 70 -1.39 1.99 0.61
C THR A 70 -1.79 2.19 2.08
N LEU A 71 -2.68 1.33 2.59
CA LEU A 71 -3.16 1.37 3.97
C LEU A 71 -2.01 1.14 4.95
N ASN A 72 -2.13 1.77 6.11
CA ASN A 72 -1.20 1.57 7.21
C ASN A 72 -1.91 1.66 8.56
N VAL A 73 -1.35 1.04 9.60
CA VAL A 73 -1.76 1.28 10.99
C VAL A 73 -1.37 2.70 11.36
N MET A 74 -2.38 3.52 11.58
CA MET A 74 -2.22 4.95 11.74
C MET A 74 -1.86 5.33 13.18
N ARG A 75 -0.82 6.13 13.33
CA ARG A 75 -0.43 6.78 14.57
C ARG A 75 -0.82 8.26 14.54
N ARG A 76 -1.03 8.87 15.71
CA ARG A 76 -1.42 10.27 15.83
C ARG A 76 -0.42 11.22 15.15
N ASN A 77 0.88 10.92 15.24
CA ASN A 77 1.96 11.63 14.56
C ASN A 77 3.12 10.67 14.22
N LEU A 78 4.23 11.18 13.69
CA LEU A 78 5.38 10.40 13.26
C LEU A 78 6.25 9.88 14.41
N PHE A 79 6.07 10.35 15.63
CA PHE A 79 6.86 9.91 16.80
C PHE A 79 6.66 8.40 17.02
N PRO A 80 7.74 7.60 17.19
CA PRO A 80 7.64 6.15 17.26
C PRO A 80 6.67 5.61 18.31
N TRP A 81 6.58 6.26 19.47
CA TRP A 81 5.68 5.88 20.58
C TRP A 81 4.31 6.55 20.51
N SER A 82 4.03 7.31 19.46
CA SER A 82 2.73 7.97 19.31
C SER A 82 1.57 6.98 19.30
N LYS A 83 0.45 7.35 19.95
CA LYS A 83 -0.75 6.52 20.10
C LYS A 83 -1.31 6.06 18.73
N ILE A 84 -1.71 4.79 18.65
CA ILE A 84 -2.47 4.25 17.53
C ILE A 84 -3.87 4.86 17.50
N VAL A 85 -4.32 5.31 16.34
CA VAL A 85 -5.61 6.00 16.16
C VAL A 85 -6.61 5.26 15.26
N ASN A 86 -6.21 4.16 14.66
CA ASN A 86 -7.11 3.22 13.97
C ASN A 86 -6.86 1.79 14.48
N GLY A 87 -7.58 0.81 13.93
CA GLY A 87 -7.37 -0.58 14.28
C GLY A 87 -5.95 -1.08 13.98
N LYS A 88 -5.43 -1.96 14.83
CA LYS A 88 -4.08 -2.55 14.68
C LYS A 88 -3.99 -3.58 13.55
N ASN A 89 -5.13 -3.99 12.97
CA ASN A 89 -5.25 -5.02 11.94
C ASN A 89 -5.91 -4.48 10.66
N THR A 90 -5.88 -3.17 10.44
CA THR A 90 -6.58 -2.52 9.31
C THR A 90 -6.09 -3.04 7.96
N ILE A 91 -4.78 -3.31 7.81
CA ILE A 91 -4.18 -3.75 6.55
C ILE A 91 -4.59 -5.21 6.27
N SER A 92 -4.39 -6.08 7.23
CA SER A 92 -4.69 -7.50 7.09
C SER A 92 -6.20 -7.79 6.96
N ASN A 93 -7.04 -7.05 7.68
CA ASN A 93 -8.49 -7.19 7.55
C ASN A 93 -9.01 -6.74 6.20
N SER A 94 -8.54 -5.58 5.68
CA SER A 94 -8.93 -5.12 4.34
C SER A 94 -8.55 -6.12 3.25
N SER A 95 -7.39 -6.76 3.36
CA SER A 95 -6.97 -7.78 2.40
C SER A 95 -7.79 -9.07 2.48
N LYS A 96 -8.20 -9.51 3.68
CA LYS A 96 -9.15 -10.62 3.83
C LYS A 96 -10.47 -10.31 3.13
N ASN A 97 -10.99 -9.09 3.32
CA ASN A 97 -12.23 -8.66 2.67
C ASN A 97 -12.08 -8.62 1.14
N ILE A 98 -10.95 -8.13 0.60
CA ILE A 98 -10.68 -8.13 -0.85
C ILE A 98 -10.64 -9.56 -1.39
N ILE A 99 -10.00 -10.49 -0.68
CA ILE A 99 -9.95 -11.91 -1.07
C ILE A 99 -11.36 -12.52 -1.06
N GLU A 100 -12.18 -12.20 -0.05
CA GLU A 100 -13.58 -12.68 0.02
C GLU A 100 -14.39 -12.15 -1.17
N ILE A 101 -14.31 -10.86 -1.46
CA ILE A 101 -14.99 -10.22 -2.61
C ILE A 101 -14.51 -10.82 -3.94
N SER A 102 -13.25 -11.24 -4.04
CA SER A 102 -12.69 -11.83 -5.26
C SER A 102 -13.32 -13.18 -5.65
N LYS A 103 -14.06 -13.80 -4.76
CA LYS A 103 -14.84 -15.02 -5.07
C LYS A 103 -16.02 -14.73 -5.99
N THR A 104 -16.53 -13.50 -5.98
CA THR A 104 -17.69 -13.07 -6.77
C THR A 104 -17.39 -11.98 -7.77
N LYS A 105 -16.34 -11.18 -7.54
CA LYS A 105 -15.89 -10.10 -8.42
C LYS A 105 -14.49 -10.38 -8.94
N LYS A 106 -14.27 -10.15 -10.23
CA LYS A 106 -12.96 -10.36 -10.86
C LYS A 106 -11.99 -9.28 -10.44
N ILE A 107 -10.91 -9.65 -9.75
CA ILE A 107 -9.76 -8.80 -9.42
C ILE A 107 -8.57 -9.33 -10.22
N ASN A 108 -8.08 -8.52 -11.17
CA ASN A 108 -6.97 -8.91 -12.03
C ASN A 108 -5.62 -8.77 -11.35
N HIS A 109 -5.47 -7.75 -10.48
CA HIS A 109 -4.22 -7.48 -9.78
C HIS A 109 -4.47 -6.77 -8.45
N PHE A 110 -3.83 -7.24 -7.39
CA PHE A 110 -3.82 -6.59 -6.09
C PHE A 110 -2.40 -6.17 -5.69
N ILE A 111 -2.11 -4.88 -5.74
CA ILE A 111 -0.83 -4.31 -5.32
C ILE A 111 -0.94 -3.85 -3.88
N SER A 112 -0.16 -4.45 -2.98
CA SER A 112 -0.12 -4.11 -1.56
C SER A 112 1.22 -3.50 -1.19
N VAL A 113 1.19 -2.31 -0.65
CA VAL A 113 2.40 -1.66 -0.12
C VAL A 113 2.61 -2.10 1.32
N SER A 114 3.73 -2.75 1.55
CA SER A 114 4.25 -3.19 2.83
C SER A 114 5.39 -2.27 3.30
N ALA A 115 6.40 -2.79 3.98
CA ALA A 115 7.58 -2.05 4.40
C ALA A 115 8.84 -2.94 4.39
N TRP A 116 9.97 -2.38 4.03
CA TRP A 116 11.26 -3.05 4.25
C TRP A 116 11.50 -3.26 5.74
N GLY A 117 11.88 -4.48 6.11
CA GLY A 117 12.00 -4.92 7.50
C GLY A 117 10.81 -5.75 8.01
N VAL A 118 9.83 -6.05 7.15
CA VAL A 118 8.72 -6.99 7.44
C VAL A 118 9.18 -8.42 7.16
N ASN A 119 8.76 -9.37 8.00
CA ASN A 119 9.08 -10.80 7.90
C ASN A 119 10.59 -11.06 7.72
N GLU A 120 10.99 -11.86 6.71
CA GLU A 120 12.39 -12.25 6.45
C GLU A 120 13.29 -11.05 6.13
N SER A 121 12.73 -9.95 5.60
CA SER A 121 13.52 -8.75 5.33
C SER A 121 13.99 -8.01 6.59
N GLN A 122 13.48 -8.39 7.78
CA GLN A 122 13.90 -7.84 9.06
C GLN A 122 15.39 -8.06 9.35
N GLN A 123 15.99 -9.14 8.84
CA GLN A 123 17.42 -9.41 9.04
C GLN A 123 18.33 -8.35 8.41
N TYR A 124 17.87 -7.65 7.37
CA TYR A 124 18.66 -6.70 6.58
C TYR A 124 18.55 -5.23 7.06
N ILE A 125 17.59 -4.91 7.94
CA ILE A 125 17.48 -3.55 8.48
C ILE A 125 18.52 -3.30 9.58
N PRO A 126 18.96 -2.03 9.79
CA PRO A 126 19.92 -1.69 10.82
C PRO A 126 19.47 -2.12 12.23
N PHE A 127 20.42 -2.53 13.07
CA PHE A 127 20.13 -3.03 14.43
C PHE A 127 19.36 -2.01 15.28
N TRP A 128 19.75 -0.73 15.24
CA TRP A 128 19.04 0.33 15.96
C TRP A 128 17.58 0.46 15.51
N PHE A 129 17.29 0.20 14.23
CA PHE A 129 15.93 0.27 13.71
C PHE A 129 15.11 -0.95 14.13
N LYS A 130 15.72 -2.14 14.22
CA LYS A 130 15.07 -3.33 14.81
C LYS A 130 14.65 -3.05 16.26
N PHE A 131 15.54 -2.43 17.03
CA PHE A 131 15.27 -2.04 18.41
C PHE A 131 14.11 -1.04 18.48
N LEU A 132 14.13 -0.01 17.63
CA LEU A 132 13.06 0.98 17.55
C LEU A 132 11.71 0.35 17.22
N ILE A 133 11.63 -0.56 16.24
CA ILE A 133 10.40 -1.30 15.92
C ILE A 133 9.94 -2.09 17.14
N LYS A 134 10.81 -2.86 17.77
CA LYS A 134 10.47 -3.76 18.86
C LYS A 134 9.90 -3.04 20.07
N TYR A 135 10.48 -1.90 20.46
CA TYR A 135 10.18 -1.20 21.71
C TYR A 135 9.31 0.06 21.54
N SER A 136 8.75 0.29 20.35
CA SER A 136 7.83 1.40 20.10
C SER A 136 6.51 0.94 19.47
N ASN A 137 5.60 1.89 19.23
CA ASN A 137 4.35 1.63 18.54
C ASN A 137 4.52 1.37 17.04
N LEU A 138 5.75 1.45 16.50
CA LEU A 138 6.07 0.99 15.16
C LEU A 138 5.85 -0.52 14.99
N LYS A 139 5.92 -1.32 16.06
CA LYS A 139 5.67 -2.77 16.00
C LYS A 139 4.30 -3.11 15.39
N TYR A 140 3.27 -2.30 15.65
CA TYR A 140 1.91 -2.62 15.18
C TYR A 140 1.77 -2.60 13.65
N PRO A 141 2.20 -1.54 12.92
CA PRO A 141 2.21 -1.61 11.47
C PRO A 141 3.09 -2.74 10.91
N TYR A 142 4.26 -3.02 11.49
CA TYR A 142 5.11 -4.11 11.03
C TYR A 142 4.47 -5.48 11.22
N ILE A 143 3.81 -5.71 12.36
CA ILE A 143 3.05 -6.96 12.62
C ILE A 143 1.89 -7.10 11.64
N ASP A 144 1.13 -6.03 11.39
CA ASP A 144 -0.03 -6.07 10.50
C ASP A 144 0.37 -6.26 9.04
N HIS A 145 1.43 -5.59 8.58
CA HIS A 145 2.02 -5.86 7.26
C HIS A 145 2.48 -7.31 7.13
N GLY A 146 3.15 -7.87 8.15
CA GLY A 146 3.59 -9.26 8.13
C GLY A 146 2.44 -10.27 8.05
N ARG A 147 1.33 -10.00 8.73
CA ARG A 147 0.09 -10.79 8.60
C ARG A 147 -0.52 -10.66 7.20
N ASN A 148 -0.58 -9.43 6.71
CA ASN A 148 -1.11 -9.12 5.38
C ASN A 148 -0.34 -9.86 4.27
N GLU A 149 0.98 -9.86 4.31
CA GLU A 149 1.80 -10.58 3.34
C GLU A 149 1.48 -12.08 3.35
N LYS A 150 1.41 -12.71 4.53
CA LYS A 150 1.04 -14.14 4.67
C LYS A 150 -0.36 -14.44 4.10
N ILE A 151 -1.33 -13.54 4.31
CA ILE A 151 -2.68 -13.68 3.78
C ILE A 151 -2.66 -13.63 2.25
N LEU A 152 -1.92 -12.68 1.65
CA LEU A 152 -1.84 -12.54 0.20
C LEU A 152 -1.10 -13.70 -0.45
N ILE A 153 0.03 -14.15 0.11
CA ILE A 153 0.82 -15.28 -0.39
C ILE A 153 -0.02 -16.56 -0.46
N ASN A 154 -0.91 -16.76 0.52
CA ASN A 154 -1.80 -17.93 0.57
C ASN A 154 -3.11 -17.75 -0.21
N SER A 155 -3.31 -16.61 -0.87
CA SER A 155 -4.51 -16.35 -1.67
C SER A 155 -4.36 -16.84 -3.11
N LYS A 156 -5.52 -16.94 -3.82
CA LYS A 156 -5.56 -17.24 -5.26
C LYS A 156 -5.52 -15.98 -6.13
N LEU A 157 -5.36 -14.80 -5.53
CA LEU A 157 -5.25 -13.54 -6.28
C LEU A 157 -3.91 -13.42 -6.99
N ASN A 158 -3.88 -12.68 -8.08
CA ASN A 158 -2.63 -12.14 -8.61
C ASN A 158 -2.25 -10.94 -7.74
N TRP A 159 -1.27 -11.11 -6.89
CA TRP A 159 -0.83 -10.05 -5.99
C TRP A 159 0.60 -9.60 -6.29
N THR A 160 0.91 -8.36 -5.90
CA THR A 160 2.29 -7.85 -5.81
C THR A 160 2.46 -7.18 -4.45
N ILE A 161 3.49 -7.55 -3.73
CA ILE A 161 3.85 -6.92 -2.45
C ILE A 161 5.09 -6.06 -2.67
N LEU A 162 4.97 -4.79 -2.32
CA LEU A 162 6.08 -3.84 -2.39
C LEU A 162 6.55 -3.50 -0.97
N ARG A 163 7.82 -3.73 -0.69
CA ARG A 163 8.48 -3.37 0.58
C ARG A 163 9.39 -2.15 0.35
N PRO A 164 8.86 -0.95 0.35
CA PRO A 164 9.68 0.24 0.19
C PRO A 164 10.57 0.47 1.42
N SER A 165 11.74 1.07 1.18
CA SER A 165 12.53 1.74 2.21
C SER A 165 11.80 2.96 2.76
N ALA A 166 12.39 3.73 3.68
CA ALA A 166 11.71 4.84 4.34
C ALA A 166 11.22 5.89 3.34
N LEU A 167 9.90 6.15 3.38
CA LEU A 167 9.22 7.04 2.44
C LEU A 167 9.40 8.51 2.83
N ILE A 168 9.98 9.29 1.93
CA ILE A 168 10.19 10.73 2.11
C ILE A 168 9.54 11.54 1.00
N ASN A 169 9.37 12.85 1.23
CA ASN A 169 8.85 13.79 0.24
C ASN A 169 10.03 14.53 -0.41
N PHE A 170 10.52 14.03 -1.53
CA PHE A 170 11.40 14.78 -2.42
C PHE A 170 10.60 15.37 -3.58
N MET A 171 11.00 16.54 -4.08
CA MET A 171 10.38 17.19 -5.21
C MET A 171 10.65 16.47 -6.53
N ASN A 172 11.82 15.87 -6.70
CA ASN A 172 12.21 15.20 -7.93
C ASN A 172 11.97 13.69 -7.89
N SER A 173 11.59 13.12 -9.03
CA SER A 173 11.54 11.66 -9.17
C SER A 173 12.96 11.11 -9.23
N GLN A 174 13.15 9.96 -8.58
CA GLN A 174 14.42 9.24 -8.51
C GLN A 174 14.27 7.93 -9.27
N GLU A 175 15.35 7.42 -9.83
CA GLU A 175 15.37 6.06 -10.33
C GLU A 175 15.16 5.07 -9.20
N ILE A 176 14.39 4.04 -9.50
CA ILE A 176 14.02 2.97 -8.57
C ILE A 176 14.83 1.73 -8.87
N LYS A 177 15.27 1.07 -7.80
CA LYS A 177 15.76 -0.29 -7.79
C LYS A 177 14.73 -1.17 -7.11
N GLU A 178 14.26 -2.21 -7.82
CA GLU A 178 13.38 -3.24 -7.28
C GLU A 178 14.08 -4.60 -7.31
N GLU A 179 14.04 -5.31 -6.20
CA GLU A 179 14.71 -6.60 -6.03
C GLU A 179 13.79 -7.61 -5.36
N THR A 180 13.69 -8.81 -5.92
CA THR A 180 12.99 -9.95 -5.31
C THR A 180 13.87 -10.66 -4.28
N ARG A 181 15.19 -10.60 -4.47
CA ARG A 181 16.20 -11.07 -3.52
C ARG A 181 17.11 -9.91 -3.19
N LEU A 182 17.38 -9.71 -1.90
CA LEU A 182 18.31 -8.68 -1.45
C LEU A 182 19.74 -9.21 -1.58
N GLU A 183 20.38 -8.89 -2.68
CA GLU A 183 21.81 -9.16 -2.87
C GLU A 183 22.68 -8.08 -2.21
N ASN A 184 22.18 -6.86 -2.17
CA ASN A 184 22.84 -5.70 -1.55
C ASN A 184 21.89 -4.98 -0.61
N LYS A 185 22.43 -4.22 0.34
CA LYS A 185 21.61 -3.36 1.20
C LYS A 185 20.90 -2.30 0.36
N PRO A 186 19.58 -2.20 0.42
CA PRO A 186 18.86 -1.16 -0.30
C PRO A 186 19.19 0.22 0.28
N SER A 187 19.01 1.27 -0.52
CA SER A 187 19.03 2.64 -0.02
C SER A 187 18.00 2.80 1.09
N LEU A 188 18.35 3.51 2.17
CA LEU A 188 17.48 3.66 3.35
C LEU A 188 16.20 4.46 3.08
N ILE A 189 16.17 5.23 2.00
CA ILE A 189 15.10 6.17 1.68
C ILE A 189 14.65 6.04 0.23
N ILE A 190 13.37 6.36 -0.01
CA ILE A 190 12.78 6.45 -1.35
C ILE A 190 11.74 7.57 -1.40
N SER A 191 11.65 8.28 -2.53
CA SER A 191 10.62 9.30 -2.76
C SER A 191 9.24 8.65 -2.92
N ARG A 192 8.21 9.23 -2.24
CA ARG A 192 6.81 8.82 -2.46
C ARG A 192 6.38 8.98 -3.91
N LYS A 193 6.84 10.04 -4.57
CA LYS A 193 6.53 10.32 -5.97
C LYS A 193 7.10 9.24 -6.89
N SER A 194 8.37 8.83 -6.66
CA SER A 194 8.98 7.76 -7.45
C SER A 194 8.28 6.43 -7.26
N LEU A 195 7.97 6.07 -6.00
CA LEU A 195 7.23 4.83 -5.72
C LEU A 195 5.82 4.86 -6.32
N ALA A 196 5.13 6.00 -6.30
CA ALA A 196 3.82 6.15 -6.92
C ALA A 196 3.86 5.89 -8.42
N LYS A 197 4.84 6.49 -9.13
CA LYS A 197 5.07 6.22 -10.56
C LYS A 197 5.33 4.74 -10.82
N PHE A 198 6.18 4.12 -10.01
CA PHE A 198 6.46 2.69 -10.14
C PHE A 198 5.20 1.83 -9.93
N ILE A 199 4.41 2.12 -8.90
CA ILE A 199 3.15 1.40 -8.63
C ILE A 199 2.22 1.47 -9.85
N ILE A 200 2.01 2.66 -10.40
CA ILE A 200 1.12 2.83 -11.56
C ILE A 200 1.69 2.16 -12.81
N ASN A 201 3.01 2.18 -12.99
CA ASN A 201 3.66 1.52 -14.14
C ASN A 201 3.54 -0.02 -14.12
N ILE A 202 3.26 -0.64 -12.98
CA ILE A 202 3.17 -2.10 -12.86
C ILE A 202 1.74 -2.64 -12.78
N VAL A 203 0.71 -1.79 -12.81
CA VAL A 203 -0.69 -2.19 -12.57
C VAL A 203 -1.21 -3.27 -13.52
N ASP A 204 -0.74 -3.30 -14.76
CA ASP A 204 -1.12 -4.26 -15.81
C ASP A 204 -0.01 -5.26 -16.16
N LYS A 205 1.13 -5.21 -15.48
CA LYS A 205 2.30 -6.03 -15.82
C LYS A 205 2.29 -7.37 -15.09
N LYS A 206 1.98 -8.44 -15.82
CA LYS A 206 1.91 -9.82 -15.30
C LYS A 206 3.23 -10.35 -14.74
N ASN A 207 4.39 -9.83 -15.20
CA ASN A 207 5.70 -10.23 -14.69
C ASN A 207 5.96 -9.82 -13.22
N TYR A 208 5.10 -8.97 -12.66
CA TYR A 208 5.11 -8.59 -11.23
C TYR A 208 4.19 -9.46 -10.36
N TYR A 209 3.32 -10.29 -10.96
CA TYR A 209 2.35 -11.10 -10.22
C TYR A 209 3.05 -12.13 -9.32
N ASN A 210 2.46 -12.34 -8.14
CA ASN A 210 2.88 -13.31 -7.12
C ASN A 210 4.34 -13.14 -6.68
N LYS A 211 4.80 -11.89 -6.60
CA LYS A 211 6.16 -11.55 -6.20
C LYS A 211 6.20 -10.47 -5.13
N ILE A 212 7.25 -10.55 -4.32
CA ILE A 212 7.59 -9.53 -3.32
C ILE A 212 8.82 -8.78 -3.83
N PHE A 213 8.75 -7.46 -3.84
CA PHE A 213 9.87 -6.61 -4.21
C PHE A 213 10.27 -5.69 -3.07
N THR A 214 11.53 -5.69 -2.72
CA THR A 214 12.12 -4.58 -1.97
C THR A 214 12.37 -3.44 -2.93
N VAL A 215 11.89 -2.25 -2.60
CA VAL A 215 11.92 -1.09 -3.49
C VAL A 215 12.66 0.06 -2.81
N SER A 216 13.72 0.53 -3.43
CA SER A 216 14.55 1.61 -2.91
C SER A 216 14.96 2.59 -4.02
N LYS A 217 15.60 3.69 -3.64
CA LYS A 217 16.35 4.51 -4.59
C LYS A 217 17.51 3.67 -5.12
N LYS A 218 17.76 3.80 -6.42
CA LYS A 218 18.96 3.28 -7.07
C LYS A 218 20.20 3.98 -6.56
#